data_f72633dc928f3c0b876e5a7ace2d0a75
#
_entry.id   f72633dc928f3c0b876e5a7ace2d0a75
#
_cell.length_a   1.000
_cell.length_b   1.000
_cell.length_c   1.000
_cell.angle_alpha   90.00
_cell.angle_beta   90.00
_cell.angle_gamma   90.00
#
_symmetry.space_group_name_H-M   'P 1'
#
loop_
_entity.id
_entity.type
_entity.pdbx_description
1 polymer ?
#
loop_
_entity_poly.entity_id
_entity_poly.type
_entity_poly.pdbx_seq_one_letter_code
_entity_poly.pdbx_strand_id
1 'polypeptide(L)'
;MFLNLLVVEDEGAIREGVREYLTEQGFHVFEAEDGVEALEVFEKESIDLILLDIMMPRKNGFEVLEEVRKTSKVPILMLTALHDEETQVRTFELLVDGFIQKPFFLVVLHKQIEAVLKRHYGEMDVWNYENTSVNFTSFEARVNGQIVEVTAKELAILKLLVEHHGQVLSRAQILDHVWAEHEDPPFDRVVDVYIKQLRKKLLLDCIVTVKNVGYKLELR
;
A
#
# COMPACT_ATOMS: atom_id res chain seq x y z
N MET A 1 5.15 4.44 -6.76
CA MET A 1 4.91 5.09 -5.46
C MET A 1 4.30 4.04 -4.56
N PHE A 2 4.85 3.78 -3.39
CA PHE A 2 4.22 2.90 -2.42
C PHE A 2 3.02 3.62 -1.81
N LEU A 3 1.97 2.88 -1.47
CA LEU A 3 0.87 3.46 -0.71
C LEU A 3 1.33 3.64 0.75
N ASN A 4 1.15 4.84 1.25
CA ASN A 4 1.54 5.23 2.60
C ASN A 4 0.39 4.93 3.57
N LEU A 5 0.65 4.03 4.51
CA LEU A 5 -0.30 3.69 5.56
C LEU A 5 0.14 4.33 6.88
N LEU A 6 -0.80 4.89 7.64
CA LEU A 6 -0.56 5.33 9.00
C LEU A 6 -1.21 4.33 9.96
N VAL A 7 -0.41 3.68 10.79
CA VAL A 7 -0.86 2.76 11.85
C VAL A 7 -0.84 3.48 13.18
N VAL A 8 -2.02 3.66 13.77
CA VAL A 8 -2.21 4.36 15.05
C VAL A 8 -2.72 3.36 16.08
N GLU A 9 -1.86 2.98 17.02
CA GLU A 9 -2.10 1.89 17.97
C GLU A 9 -1.20 2.11 19.20
N ASP A 10 -1.74 2.12 20.41
CA ASP A 10 -0.97 2.35 21.62
C ASP A 10 -0.21 1.11 22.10
N GLU A 11 -0.71 -0.10 21.81
CA GLU A 11 -0.01 -1.34 22.12
C GLU A 11 1.17 -1.57 21.15
N GLY A 12 2.40 -1.31 21.63
CA GLY A 12 3.62 -1.41 20.81
C GLY A 12 3.80 -2.74 20.09
N ALA A 13 3.46 -3.87 20.73
CA ALA A 13 3.58 -5.19 20.11
C ALA A 13 2.62 -5.39 18.93
N ILE A 14 1.38 -4.86 19.01
CA ILE A 14 0.41 -4.90 17.92
C ILE A 14 0.88 -3.99 16.79
N ARG A 15 1.26 -2.75 17.13
CA ARG A 15 1.74 -1.74 16.16
C ARG A 15 2.93 -2.25 15.36
N GLU A 16 3.96 -2.80 16.04
CA GLU A 16 5.15 -3.35 15.39
C GLU A 16 4.81 -4.55 14.50
N GLY A 17 4.00 -5.50 14.96
CA GLY A 17 3.60 -6.65 14.17
C GLY A 17 2.79 -6.27 12.92
N VAL A 18 1.90 -5.28 13.03
CA VAL A 18 1.14 -4.74 11.88
C VAL A 18 2.07 -4.04 10.90
N ARG A 19 2.99 -3.19 11.39
CA ARG A 19 3.98 -2.50 10.56
C ARG A 19 4.85 -3.49 9.78
N GLU A 20 5.46 -4.45 10.47
CA GLU A 20 6.34 -5.44 9.84
C GLU A 20 5.60 -6.20 8.73
N TYR A 21 4.43 -6.73 9.06
CA TYR A 21 3.64 -7.49 8.09
C TYR A 21 3.25 -6.64 6.86
N LEU A 22 2.74 -5.41 7.06
CA LEU A 22 2.31 -4.56 5.96
C LEU A 22 3.49 -4.06 5.12
N THR A 23 4.66 -3.84 5.74
CA THR A 23 5.90 -3.51 5.02
C THR A 23 6.33 -4.69 4.13
N GLU A 24 6.23 -5.93 4.61
CA GLU A 24 6.47 -7.12 3.78
C GLU A 24 5.48 -7.24 2.60
N GLN A 25 4.24 -6.76 2.79
CA GLN A 25 3.24 -6.71 1.71
C GLN A 25 3.49 -5.56 0.71
N GLY A 26 4.47 -4.68 0.97
CA GLY A 26 4.91 -3.62 0.04
C GLY A 26 4.27 -2.27 0.29
N PHE A 27 3.69 -2.04 1.47
CA PHE A 27 3.25 -0.71 1.89
C PHE A 27 4.40 0.05 2.57
N HIS A 28 4.36 1.37 2.48
CA HIS A 28 5.16 2.24 3.34
C HIS A 28 4.34 2.57 4.60
N VAL A 29 4.86 2.23 5.77
CA VAL A 29 4.09 2.31 7.02
C VAL A 29 4.67 3.37 7.95
N PHE A 30 3.88 4.40 8.23
CA PHE A 30 4.10 5.34 9.31
C PHE A 30 3.42 4.83 10.58
N GLU A 31 3.98 5.13 11.73
CA GLU A 31 3.46 4.71 13.03
C GLU A 31 3.15 5.90 13.89
N ALA A 32 2.15 5.74 14.77
CA ALA A 32 1.87 6.66 15.87
C ALA A 32 1.36 5.88 17.08
N GLU A 33 1.80 6.25 18.28
CA GLU A 33 1.40 5.57 19.52
C GLU A 33 0.14 6.15 20.15
N ASP A 34 -0.36 7.29 19.64
CA ASP A 34 -1.60 7.92 20.08
C ASP A 34 -2.11 8.93 19.05
N GLY A 35 -3.30 9.50 19.36
CA GLY A 35 -3.96 10.39 18.42
C GLY A 35 -3.30 11.77 18.23
N VAL A 36 -2.43 12.20 19.14
CA VAL A 36 -1.70 13.49 18.97
C VAL A 36 -0.59 13.28 17.93
N GLU A 37 0.22 12.25 18.12
CA GLU A 37 1.28 11.88 17.17
C GLU A 37 0.69 11.53 15.80
N ALA A 38 -0.45 10.84 15.77
CA ALA A 38 -1.15 10.52 14.52
C ALA A 38 -1.47 11.76 13.68
N LEU A 39 -1.98 12.82 14.31
CA LEU A 39 -2.28 14.07 13.60
C LEU A 39 -1.02 14.78 13.14
N GLU A 40 0.07 14.75 13.93
CA GLU A 40 1.36 15.34 13.53
C GLU A 40 1.94 14.62 12.31
N VAL A 41 1.86 13.29 12.25
CA VAL A 41 2.31 12.50 11.10
C VAL A 41 1.41 12.80 9.89
N PHE A 42 0.10 12.83 10.10
CA PHE A 42 -0.86 13.09 9.04
C PHE A 42 -0.71 14.48 8.39
N GLU A 43 -0.29 15.50 9.16
CA GLU A 43 -0.02 16.84 8.64
C GLU A 43 1.29 16.92 7.82
N LYS A 44 2.28 16.09 8.14
CA LYS A 44 3.61 16.11 7.51
C LYS A 44 3.72 15.22 6.30
N GLU A 45 3.02 14.11 6.31
CA GLU A 45 3.16 13.02 5.34
C GLU A 45 1.92 12.87 4.46
N SER A 46 2.11 12.38 3.25
CA SER A 46 0.99 12.04 2.36
C SER A 46 0.49 10.65 2.67
N ILE A 47 -0.63 10.53 3.38
CA ILE A 47 -1.20 9.26 3.83
C ILE A 47 -2.34 8.83 2.90
N ASP A 48 -2.30 7.56 2.47
CA ASP A 48 -3.29 6.95 1.58
C ASP A 48 -4.37 6.14 2.33
N LEU A 49 -4.08 5.68 3.57
CA LEU A 49 -5.05 5.03 4.45
C LEU A 49 -4.57 5.09 5.90
N ILE A 50 -5.51 5.24 6.84
CA ILE A 50 -5.24 5.22 8.27
C ILE A 50 -5.85 3.96 8.89
N LEU A 51 -5.04 3.18 9.62
CA LEU A 51 -5.49 2.19 10.58
C LEU A 51 -5.50 2.85 11.94
N LEU A 52 -6.65 2.90 12.61
CA LEU A 52 -6.86 3.76 13.76
C LEU A 52 -7.51 2.99 14.89
N ASP A 53 -6.79 2.78 15.98
CA ASP A 53 -7.41 2.26 17.19
C ASP A 53 -8.36 3.29 17.82
N ILE A 54 -9.45 2.80 18.38
CA ILE A 54 -10.43 3.63 19.08
C ILE A 54 -9.92 4.01 20.48
N MET A 55 -9.35 3.06 21.19
CA MET A 55 -9.04 3.21 22.62
C MET A 55 -7.55 3.52 22.82
N MET A 56 -7.22 4.78 22.76
CA MET A 56 -5.84 5.25 22.94
C MET A 56 -5.76 6.36 24.00
N PRO A 57 -4.59 6.53 24.65
CA PRO A 57 -4.36 7.63 25.56
C PRO A 57 -4.29 8.98 24.84
N ARG A 58 -4.34 10.07 25.59
CA ARG A 58 -4.27 11.47 25.16
C ARG A 58 -5.42 11.87 24.24
N LYS A 59 -5.48 11.38 23.03
CA LYS A 59 -6.55 11.62 22.07
C LYS A 59 -7.01 10.27 21.49
N ASN A 60 -8.30 9.96 21.66
CA ASN A 60 -8.87 8.70 21.17
C ASN A 60 -9.12 8.70 19.66
N GLY A 61 -9.40 7.52 19.08
CA GLY A 61 -9.56 7.37 17.65
C GLY A 61 -10.71 8.17 17.05
N PHE A 62 -11.81 8.40 17.79
CA PHE A 62 -12.90 9.22 17.30
C PHE A 62 -12.52 10.70 17.18
N GLU A 63 -11.76 11.22 18.14
CA GLU A 63 -11.25 12.58 18.09
C GLU A 63 -10.28 12.79 16.92
N VAL A 64 -9.43 11.80 16.64
CA VAL A 64 -8.54 11.82 15.46
C VAL A 64 -9.36 11.80 14.16
N LEU A 65 -10.35 10.91 14.07
CA LEU A 65 -11.24 10.80 12.91
C LEU A 65 -11.96 12.14 12.64
N GLU A 66 -12.52 12.77 13.66
CA GLU A 66 -13.20 14.06 13.53
C GLU A 66 -12.25 15.16 13.01
N GLU A 67 -11.00 15.21 13.51
CA GLU A 67 -10.00 16.18 13.04
C GLU A 67 -9.59 15.91 11.58
N VAL A 68 -9.28 14.67 11.24
CA VAL A 68 -8.91 14.30 9.86
C VAL A 68 -10.03 14.62 8.88
N ARG A 69 -11.29 14.36 9.24
CA ARG A 69 -12.44 14.61 8.36
C ARG A 69 -12.73 16.09 8.09
N LYS A 70 -12.15 17.01 8.87
CA LYS A 70 -12.25 18.47 8.58
C LYS A 70 -11.49 18.85 7.30
N THR A 71 -10.43 18.12 6.99
CA THR A 71 -9.50 18.49 5.90
C THR A 71 -9.33 17.42 4.82
N SER A 72 -9.71 16.16 5.11
CA SER A 72 -9.42 15.04 4.22
C SER A 72 -10.54 14.00 4.18
N LYS A 73 -10.59 13.32 3.03
CA LYS A 73 -11.42 12.13 2.79
C LYS A 73 -10.59 10.85 2.75
N VAL A 74 -9.35 10.88 3.25
CA VAL A 74 -8.50 9.69 3.32
C VAL A 74 -9.25 8.53 3.96
N PRO A 75 -9.21 7.31 3.41
CA PRO A 75 -9.90 6.18 4.00
C PRO A 75 -9.35 5.82 5.38
N ILE A 76 -10.27 5.53 6.31
CA ILE A 76 -9.94 5.16 7.70
C ILE A 76 -10.60 3.84 8.04
N LEU A 77 -9.78 2.88 8.46
CA LEU A 77 -10.19 1.61 9.06
C LEU A 77 -10.01 1.70 10.58
N MET A 78 -11.12 1.61 11.32
CA MET A 78 -11.06 1.60 12.77
C MET A 78 -10.71 0.22 13.30
N LEU A 79 -9.77 0.15 14.24
CA LEU A 79 -9.46 -1.05 15.02
C LEU A 79 -10.23 -0.97 16.33
N THR A 80 -10.99 -2.01 16.69
CA THR A 80 -11.86 -1.95 17.87
C THR A 80 -11.87 -3.24 18.66
N ALA A 81 -11.74 -3.12 19.99
CA ALA A 81 -12.03 -4.19 20.94
C ALA A 81 -13.48 -4.15 21.43
N LEU A 82 -14.25 -3.11 21.05
CA LEU A 82 -15.59 -2.85 21.61
C LEU A 82 -16.66 -3.65 20.87
N HIS A 83 -17.54 -4.26 21.66
CA HIS A 83 -18.68 -5.07 21.19
C HIS A 83 -20.03 -4.34 21.39
N ASP A 84 -20.01 -3.09 21.90
CA ASP A 84 -21.24 -2.38 22.21
C ASP A 84 -21.85 -1.72 20.96
N GLU A 85 -23.18 -1.71 20.93
CA GLU A 85 -23.98 -1.14 19.84
C GLU A 85 -23.76 0.36 19.67
N GLU A 86 -23.48 1.09 20.74
CA GLU A 86 -23.33 2.55 20.74
C GLU A 86 -22.07 2.96 19.97
N THR A 87 -20.96 2.25 20.17
CA THR A 87 -19.71 2.45 19.43
C THR A 87 -19.87 2.11 17.95
N GLN A 88 -20.59 1.04 17.63
CA GLN A 88 -20.87 0.69 16.23
C GLN A 88 -21.71 1.76 15.53
N VAL A 89 -22.78 2.26 16.17
CA VAL A 89 -23.61 3.33 15.61
C VAL A 89 -22.80 4.59 15.36
N ARG A 90 -21.98 5.02 16.34
CA ARG A 90 -21.12 6.20 16.21
C ARG A 90 -20.11 6.06 15.07
N THR A 91 -19.55 4.88 14.87
CA THR A 91 -18.62 4.58 13.77
C THR A 91 -19.30 4.77 12.41
N PHE A 92 -20.56 4.35 12.24
CA PHE A 92 -21.32 4.56 11.02
C PHE A 92 -21.67 6.03 10.76
N GLU A 93 -22.01 6.79 11.80
CA GLU A 93 -22.34 8.21 11.69
C GLU A 93 -21.15 9.07 11.26
N LEU A 94 -19.93 8.69 11.65
CA LEU A 94 -18.68 9.42 11.35
C LEU A 94 -18.04 9.06 10.00
N LEU A 95 -18.75 8.35 9.13
CA LEU A 95 -18.30 8.03 7.77
C LEU A 95 -16.93 7.33 7.74
N VAL A 96 -16.73 6.31 8.57
CA VAL A 96 -15.57 5.44 8.47
C VAL A 96 -15.72 4.48 7.28
N ASP A 97 -14.59 4.10 6.70
CA ASP A 97 -14.57 3.23 5.53
C ASP A 97 -14.68 1.75 5.88
N GLY A 98 -14.51 1.43 7.16
CA GLY A 98 -14.67 0.10 7.72
C GLY A 98 -14.14 0.00 9.15
N PHE A 99 -14.36 -1.16 9.77
CA PHE A 99 -13.82 -1.48 11.10
C PHE A 99 -13.31 -2.92 11.13
N ILE A 100 -12.35 -3.17 12.00
CA ILE A 100 -11.76 -4.48 12.24
C ILE A 100 -11.79 -4.73 13.74
N GLN A 101 -12.35 -5.87 14.10
CA GLN A 101 -12.46 -6.26 15.50
C GLN A 101 -11.16 -6.91 15.98
N LYS A 102 -10.65 -6.46 17.12
CA LYS A 102 -9.56 -7.10 17.86
C LYS A 102 -10.09 -8.30 18.70
N PRO A 103 -9.35 -9.44 18.73
CA PRO A 103 -8.12 -9.74 18.02
C PRO A 103 -8.38 -10.08 16.55
N PHE A 104 -7.46 -9.68 15.66
CA PHE A 104 -7.55 -9.93 14.22
C PHE A 104 -6.36 -10.71 13.67
N PHE A 105 -6.56 -11.37 12.54
CA PHE A 105 -5.47 -11.97 11.77
C PHE A 105 -4.91 -10.95 10.76
N LEU A 106 -3.58 -10.83 10.67
CA LEU A 106 -2.90 -9.89 9.78
C LEU A 106 -3.29 -10.07 8.31
N VAL A 107 -3.51 -11.31 7.87
CA VAL A 107 -4.01 -11.61 6.52
C VAL A 107 -5.40 -11.01 6.29
N VAL A 108 -6.30 -11.06 7.28
CA VAL A 108 -7.64 -10.48 7.19
C VAL A 108 -7.57 -8.96 7.16
N LEU A 109 -6.74 -8.36 8.03
CA LEU A 109 -6.46 -6.92 8.03
C LEU A 109 -6.01 -6.45 6.65
N HIS A 110 -5.02 -7.14 6.05
CA HIS A 110 -4.52 -6.81 4.71
C HIS A 110 -5.64 -6.85 3.65
N LYS A 111 -6.46 -7.90 3.63
CA LYS A 111 -7.59 -7.99 2.68
C LYS A 111 -8.63 -6.90 2.88
N GLN A 112 -8.85 -6.44 4.08
CA GLN A 112 -9.71 -5.29 4.37
C GLN A 112 -9.11 -3.97 3.85
N ILE A 113 -7.81 -3.76 4.06
CA ILE A 113 -7.07 -2.61 3.51
C ILE A 113 -7.19 -2.57 1.98
N GLU A 114 -6.90 -3.69 1.29
CA GLU A 114 -7.05 -3.78 -0.17
C GLU A 114 -8.47 -3.43 -0.63
N ALA A 115 -9.48 -3.96 0.06
CA ALA A 115 -10.89 -3.72 -0.28
C ALA A 115 -11.29 -2.24 -0.10
N VAL A 116 -10.79 -1.58 0.95
CA VAL A 116 -11.05 -0.17 1.21
C VAL A 116 -10.32 0.72 0.19
N LEU A 117 -9.05 0.48 -0.06
CA LEU A 117 -8.27 1.20 -1.06
C LEU A 117 -8.91 1.08 -2.45
N LYS A 118 -9.35 -0.12 -2.83
CA LYS A 118 -10.07 -0.37 -4.09
C LYS A 118 -11.37 0.43 -4.19
N ARG A 119 -12.15 0.53 -3.12
CA ARG A 119 -13.40 1.30 -3.10
C ARG A 119 -13.17 2.80 -3.17
N HIS A 120 -12.13 3.28 -2.49
CA HIS A 120 -11.87 4.71 -2.34
C HIS A 120 -11.18 5.33 -3.55
N TYR A 121 -10.15 4.67 -4.05
CA TYR A 121 -9.35 5.16 -5.19
C TYR A 121 -9.82 4.62 -6.55
N GLY A 122 -10.77 3.68 -6.53
CA GLY A 122 -11.34 3.11 -7.76
C GLY A 122 -10.32 2.31 -8.58
N GLU A 123 -10.63 2.16 -9.86
CA GLU A 123 -9.71 1.53 -10.82
C GLU A 123 -8.64 2.52 -11.36
N MET A 124 -8.41 3.64 -10.69
CA MET A 124 -7.60 4.75 -11.21
C MET A 124 -6.11 4.43 -11.42
N ASP A 125 -5.65 3.30 -10.93
CA ASP A 125 -4.26 2.85 -11.13
C ASP A 125 -4.21 1.53 -11.91
N VAL A 126 -5.13 1.38 -12.88
CA VAL A 126 -5.13 0.20 -13.78
C VAL A 126 -4.31 0.50 -15.02
N TRP A 127 -3.28 -0.27 -15.21
CA TRP A 127 -2.49 -0.28 -16.43
C TRP A 127 -2.86 -1.50 -17.28
N ASN A 128 -3.10 -1.27 -18.56
CA ASN A 128 -3.44 -2.33 -19.51
C ASN A 128 -2.39 -2.40 -20.62
N TYR A 129 -2.01 -3.62 -20.95
CA TYR A 129 -1.15 -3.93 -22.07
C TYR A 129 -1.60 -5.23 -22.73
N GLU A 130 -2.05 -5.16 -23.99
CA GLU A 130 -2.64 -6.30 -24.71
C GLU A 130 -3.72 -7.03 -23.88
N ASN A 131 -3.46 -8.28 -23.51
CA ASN A 131 -4.37 -9.10 -22.71
C ASN A 131 -4.04 -9.07 -21.20
N THR A 132 -3.13 -8.21 -20.79
CA THR A 132 -2.70 -8.02 -19.39
C THR A 132 -3.33 -6.77 -18.80
N SER A 133 -3.90 -6.91 -17.63
CA SER A 133 -4.42 -5.82 -16.80
C SER A 133 -3.78 -5.89 -15.42
N VAL A 134 -3.25 -4.79 -14.95
CA VAL A 134 -2.62 -4.68 -13.63
C VAL A 134 -3.23 -3.52 -12.87
N ASN A 135 -3.82 -3.80 -11.72
CA ASN A 135 -4.29 -2.80 -10.79
C ASN A 135 -3.24 -2.64 -9.67
N PHE A 136 -2.52 -1.53 -9.69
CA PHE A 136 -1.45 -1.26 -8.74
C PHE A 136 -1.98 -0.93 -7.33
N THR A 137 -3.22 -0.47 -7.22
CA THR A 137 -3.85 -0.16 -5.93
C THR A 137 -4.32 -1.43 -5.22
N SER A 138 -4.96 -2.37 -5.94
CA SER A 138 -5.42 -3.63 -5.36
C SER A 138 -4.40 -4.76 -5.42
N PHE A 139 -3.19 -4.49 -5.93
CA PHE A 139 -2.14 -5.50 -6.15
C PHE A 139 -2.60 -6.73 -6.95
N GLU A 140 -3.55 -6.52 -7.87
CA GLU A 140 -4.10 -7.58 -8.69
C GLU A 140 -3.60 -7.49 -10.13
N ALA A 141 -3.14 -8.62 -10.67
CA ALA A 141 -2.78 -8.74 -12.07
C ALA A 141 -3.61 -9.83 -12.75
N ARG A 142 -4.01 -9.58 -13.98
CA ARG A 142 -4.75 -10.53 -14.83
C ARG A 142 -4.10 -10.65 -16.18
N VAL A 143 -4.04 -11.88 -16.69
CA VAL A 143 -3.61 -12.19 -18.05
C VAL A 143 -4.71 -13.02 -18.70
N ASN A 144 -5.22 -12.61 -19.85
CA ASN A 144 -6.38 -13.22 -20.50
C ASN A 144 -7.61 -13.34 -19.56
N GLY A 145 -7.81 -12.37 -18.67
CA GLY A 145 -8.88 -12.34 -17.67
C GLY A 145 -8.67 -13.24 -16.43
N GLN A 146 -7.60 -14.05 -16.39
CA GLN A 146 -7.28 -14.90 -15.24
C GLN A 146 -6.31 -14.20 -14.28
N ILE A 147 -6.56 -14.34 -12.98
CA ILE A 147 -5.69 -13.77 -11.94
C ILE A 147 -4.33 -14.46 -12.00
N VAL A 148 -3.27 -13.66 -11.97
CA VAL A 148 -1.87 -14.09 -11.93
C VAL A 148 -1.25 -13.59 -10.63
N GLU A 149 -0.63 -14.48 -9.90
CA GLU A 149 0.07 -14.15 -8.65
C GLU A 149 1.33 -13.33 -8.93
N VAL A 150 1.36 -12.12 -8.37
CA VAL A 150 2.47 -11.17 -8.45
C VAL A 150 2.84 -10.69 -7.06
N THR A 151 4.11 -10.40 -6.86
CA THR A 151 4.60 -9.85 -5.59
C THR A 151 4.56 -8.32 -5.61
N ALA A 152 4.55 -7.70 -4.42
CA ALA A 152 4.60 -6.25 -4.29
C ALA A 152 5.84 -5.64 -4.97
N LYS A 153 7.01 -6.30 -4.88
CA LYS A 153 8.24 -5.85 -5.56
C LYS A 153 8.15 -5.94 -7.08
N GLU A 154 7.51 -6.98 -7.63
CA GLU A 154 7.24 -7.07 -9.07
C GLU A 154 6.34 -5.92 -9.53
N LEU A 155 5.28 -5.63 -8.80
CA LEU A 155 4.37 -4.53 -9.13
C LEU A 155 5.02 -3.16 -8.97
N ALA A 156 5.84 -2.95 -7.94
CA ALA A 156 6.58 -1.71 -7.75
C ALA A 156 7.54 -1.42 -8.92
N ILE A 157 8.27 -2.44 -9.39
CA ILE A 157 9.14 -2.31 -10.57
C ILE A 157 8.31 -2.00 -11.82
N LEU A 158 7.19 -2.71 -12.03
CA LEU A 158 6.34 -2.46 -13.18
C LEU A 158 5.75 -1.05 -13.14
N LYS A 159 5.24 -0.61 -11.99
CA LYS A 159 4.70 0.74 -11.80
C LYS A 159 5.73 1.80 -12.14
N LEU A 160 6.95 1.67 -11.60
CA LEU A 160 8.06 2.58 -11.88
C LEU A 160 8.37 2.68 -13.38
N LEU A 161 8.36 1.54 -14.09
CA LEU A 161 8.58 1.51 -15.55
C LEU A 161 7.43 2.14 -16.33
N VAL A 162 6.17 1.99 -15.86
CA VAL A 162 4.98 2.60 -16.45
C VAL A 162 5.00 4.12 -16.28
N GLU A 163 5.31 4.60 -15.08
CA GLU A 163 5.41 6.05 -14.77
C GLU A 163 6.53 6.73 -15.58
N HIS A 164 7.61 6.00 -15.88
CA HIS A 164 8.74 6.48 -16.69
C HIS A 164 8.74 5.90 -18.11
N HIS A 165 7.54 5.66 -18.66
CA HIS A 165 7.36 5.12 -19.99
C HIS A 165 8.21 5.87 -21.04
N GLY A 166 8.91 5.10 -21.89
CA GLY A 166 9.81 5.64 -22.90
C GLY A 166 11.20 6.04 -22.40
N GLN A 167 11.42 6.12 -21.08
CA GLN A 167 12.73 6.42 -20.50
C GLN A 167 13.49 5.14 -20.14
N VAL A 168 14.81 5.20 -20.21
CA VAL A 168 15.68 4.09 -19.77
C VAL A 168 16.01 4.30 -18.29
N LEU A 169 15.62 3.36 -17.46
CA LEU A 169 16.01 3.31 -16.05
C LEU A 169 17.17 2.34 -15.86
N SER A 170 18.23 2.80 -15.22
CA SER A 170 19.34 1.93 -14.83
C SER A 170 18.92 0.96 -13.71
N ARG A 171 19.66 -0.14 -13.55
CA ARG A 171 19.44 -1.08 -12.46
C ARG A 171 19.55 -0.43 -11.10
N ALA A 172 20.53 0.47 -10.93
CA ALA A 172 20.70 1.23 -9.70
C ALA A 172 19.50 2.11 -9.40
N GLN A 173 18.99 2.88 -10.38
CA GLN A 173 17.79 3.70 -10.21
C GLN A 173 16.55 2.87 -9.81
N ILE A 174 16.35 1.70 -10.44
CA ILE A 174 15.25 0.81 -10.08
C ILE A 174 15.44 0.27 -8.65
N LEU A 175 16.67 -0.12 -8.31
CA LEU A 175 17.00 -0.62 -6.98
C LEU A 175 16.76 0.45 -5.92
N ASP A 176 17.33 1.64 -6.10
CA ASP A 176 17.23 2.76 -5.17
C ASP A 176 15.76 3.16 -4.93
N HIS A 177 14.92 3.07 -5.96
CA HIS A 177 13.50 3.41 -5.83
C HIS A 177 12.69 2.31 -5.13
N VAL A 178 12.92 1.05 -5.48
CA VAL A 178 12.10 -0.09 -5.02
C VAL A 178 12.57 -0.66 -3.68
N TRP A 179 13.84 -0.41 -3.29
CA TRP A 179 14.45 -0.85 -2.03
C TRP A 179 15.02 0.32 -1.20
N ALA A 180 14.51 1.54 -1.40
CA ALA A 180 14.97 2.77 -0.76
C ALA A 180 15.06 2.69 0.78
N GLU A 181 14.24 1.85 1.41
CA GLU A 181 14.13 1.74 2.87
C GLU A 181 14.95 0.61 3.49
N HIS A 182 15.72 -0.11 2.67
CA HIS A 182 16.56 -1.20 3.17
C HIS A 182 17.96 -0.65 3.49
N GLU A 183 18.42 -0.81 4.72
CA GLU A 183 19.79 -0.43 5.13
C GLU A 183 20.87 -1.18 4.32
N ASP A 184 20.51 -2.36 3.80
CA ASP A 184 21.41 -3.20 2.99
C ASP A 184 20.68 -3.69 1.73
N PRO A 185 20.57 -2.85 0.68
CA PRO A 185 19.86 -3.20 -0.54
C PRO A 185 20.56 -4.38 -1.25
N PRO A 186 19.79 -5.26 -1.89
CA PRO A 186 20.38 -6.39 -2.63
C PRO A 186 21.22 -5.91 -3.83
N PHE A 187 22.06 -6.78 -4.38
CA PHE A 187 22.84 -6.46 -5.57
C PHE A 187 21.92 -6.12 -6.76
N ASP A 188 22.35 -5.16 -7.60
CA ASP A 188 21.59 -4.68 -8.78
C ASP A 188 21.15 -5.80 -9.75
N ARG A 189 21.80 -6.96 -9.74
CA ARG A 189 21.36 -8.15 -10.51
C ARG A 189 20.03 -8.73 -10.05
N VAL A 190 19.55 -8.40 -8.84
CA VAL A 190 18.23 -8.83 -8.39
C VAL A 190 17.14 -8.27 -9.29
N VAL A 191 17.31 -7.05 -9.82
CA VAL A 191 16.38 -6.42 -10.76
C VAL A 191 16.17 -7.29 -12.00
N ASP A 192 17.23 -7.92 -12.52
CA ASP A 192 17.16 -8.79 -13.72
C ASP A 192 16.23 -10.00 -13.47
N VAL A 193 16.23 -10.53 -12.24
CA VAL A 193 15.36 -11.64 -11.84
C VAL A 193 13.89 -11.22 -11.85
N TYR A 194 13.57 -10.06 -11.25
CA TYR A 194 12.20 -9.53 -11.23
C TYR A 194 11.69 -9.18 -12.63
N ILE A 195 12.50 -8.54 -13.46
CA ILE A 195 12.16 -8.26 -14.87
C ILE A 195 11.86 -9.55 -15.64
N LYS A 196 12.69 -10.58 -15.45
CA LYS A 196 12.45 -11.89 -16.08
C LYS A 196 11.12 -12.51 -15.64
N GLN A 197 10.79 -12.40 -14.33
CA GLN A 197 9.54 -12.91 -13.79
C GLN A 197 8.34 -12.12 -14.30
N LEU A 198 8.39 -10.79 -14.31
CA LEU A 198 7.36 -9.91 -14.87
C LEU A 198 7.06 -10.26 -16.33
N ARG A 199 8.08 -10.33 -17.18
CA ARG A 199 7.91 -10.71 -18.58
C ARG A 199 7.24 -12.06 -18.74
N LYS A 200 7.62 -13.05 -17.91
CA LYS A 200 7.05 -14.41 -17.96
C LYS A 200 5.63 -14.48 -17.43
N LYS A 201 5.38 -13.88 -16.26
CA LYS A 201 4.08 -13.96 -15.57
C LYS A 201 2.99 -13.15 -16.27
N LEU A 202 3.36 -11.96 -16.74
CA LEU A 202 2.43 -10.98 -17.27
C LEU A 202 2.52 -10.83 -18.80
N LEU A 203 3.28 -11.69 -19.47
CA LEU A 203 3.48 -11.68 -20.93
C LEU A 203 3.92 -10.31 -21.49
N LEU A 204 4.79 -9.61 -20.76
CA LEU A 204 5.22 -8.24 -21.07
C LEU A 204 6.43 -8.23 -21.99
N ASP A 205 6.23 -8.19 -23.29
CA ASP A 205 7.29 -7.95 -24.27
C ASP A 205 7.64 -6.46 -24.42
N CYS A 206 6.77 -5.57 -23.92
CA CYS A 206 6.98 -4.12 -23.87
C CYS A 206 8.10 -3.67 -22.92
N ILE A 207 8.54 -4.52 -21.99
CA ILE A 207 9.72 -4.21 -21.18
C ILE A 207 10.97 -4.56 -22.00
N VAL A 208 11.68 -3.55 -22.48
CA VAL A 208 12.88 -3.71 -23.33
C VAL A 208 14.15 -3.63 -22.51
N THR A 209 15.13 -4.48 -22.80
CA THR A 209 16.46 -4.42 -22.19
C THR A 209 17.37 -3.51 -23.01
N VAL A 210 17.89 -2.45 -22.37
CA VAL A 210 18.94 -1.62 -22.96
C VAL A 210 20.29 -2.14 -22.45
N LYS A 211 21.04 -2.76 -23.37
CA LYS A 211 22.28 -3.48 -23.02
C LYS A 211 23.26 -2.57 -22.27
N ASN A 212 23.79 -3.08 -21.17
CA ASN A 212 24.73 -2.41 -20.26
C ASN A 212 24.20 -1.14 -19.57
N VAL A 213 22.92 -0.80 -19.73
CA VAL A 213 22.29 0.36 -19.09
C VAL A 213 21.22 -0.10 -18.11
N GLY A 214 20.12 -0.67 -18.59
CA GLY A 214 18.98 -1.01 -17.75
C GLY A 214 17.77 -1.47 -18.55
N TYR A 215 16.61 -0.96 -18.18
CA TYR A 215 15.34 -1.36 -18.75
C TYR A 215 14.48 -0.14 -19.12
N LYS A 216 13.63 -0.34 -20.10
CA LYS A 216 12.68 0.67 -20.57
C LYS A 216 11.34 -0.01 -20.88
N LEU A 217 10.24 0.67 -20.61
CA LEU A 217 8.93 0.26 -21.08
C LEU A 217 8.60 0.99 -22.38
N GLU A 218 8.32 0.26 -23.44
CA GLU A 218 7.90 0.77 -24.75
C GLU A 218 6.54 0.20 -25.12
N LEU A 219 5.53 1.04 -25.17
CA LEU A 219 4.21 0.67 -25.69
C LEU A 219 4.27 0.79 -27.22
N ARG A 220 3.82 -0.24 -27.91
CA ARG A 220 3.70 -0.27 -29.38
C ARG A 220 2.37 0.35 -29.83
#